data_2bab7654abf041917cbe28c0d8efe651
#
_entry.id   2bab7654abf041917cbe28c0d8efe651
#
_cell.length_a   1.000
_cell.length_b   1.000
_cell.length_c   1.000
_cell.angle_alpha   90.00
_cell.angle_beta   90.00
_cell.angle_gamma   90.00
#
_symmetry.space_group_name_H-M   'P 1'
#
loop_
_entity.id
_entity.type
_entity.pdbx_description
1 polymer ?
#
loop_
_entity_poly.entity_id
_entity_poly.type
_entity_poly.pdbx_seq_one_letter_code
_entity_poly.pdbx_strand_id
1 'polypeptide(L)'
;CTILSRYDSTTLACTTIELLPYGGSHTSVWALACYASVDGMAVSSDSVLCVGTSIDQSKYDKVSENTPHNLYLSVTPMSDFSEKATTTRKLTNFTGGGKSFAGVKITKINDNRFMISWEEYVSDDNKKNSSANDPLSSSTLHYLFVDGKGKSLSKEFTTAAPISDCQPVVKDSRVVYYASNSNTLNFYSINSDNGKADKKTYHIAGDNAT
;
A
#
# COMPACT_ATOMS: atom_id res chain seq x y z
N CYS A 1 -2.05 -10.22 15.61
CA CYS A 1 -3.22 -9.55 15.00
C CYS A 1 -2.91 -8.08 14.75
N THR A 2 -3.53 -7.53 13.74
CA THR A 2 -3.48 -6.08 13.48
C THR A 2 -4.65 -5.43 14.16
N ILE A 3 -4.36 -4.44 14.99
CA ILE A 3 -5.35 -3.73 15.79
C ILE A 3 -5.39 -2.27 15.33
N LEU A 4 -6.59 -1.77 15.08
CA LEU A 4 -6.86 -0.34 14.88
C LEU A 4 -7.43 0.22 16.18
N SER A 5 -6.80 1.25 16.71
CA SER A 5 -7.21 1.90 17.96
C SER A 5 -7.62 3.35 17.70
N ARG A 6 -8.74 3.75 18.29
CA ARG A 6 -9.21 5.13 18.32
C ARG A 6 -9.22 5.62 19.76
N TYR A 7 -8.64 6.78 19.98
CA TYR A 7 -8.64 7.46 21.29
C TYR A 7 -9.54 8.68 21.25
N ASP A 8 -10.35 8.84 22.28
CA ASP A 8 -11.02 10.11 22.54
C ASP A 8 -10.01 11.10 23.11
N SER A 9 -9.88 12.27 22.49
CA SER A 9 -8.86 13.25 22.86
C SER A 9 -9.11 13.94 24.21
N THR A 10 -10.32 13.86 24.72
CA THR A 10 -10.72 14.51 25.99
C THR A 10 -10.65 13.54 27.15
N THR A 11 -11.23 12.35 26.98
CA THR A 11 -11.34 11.34 28.04
C THR A 11 -10.21 10.32 28.01
N LEU A 12 -9.41 10.27 26.93
CA LEU A 12 -8.40 9.26 26.63
C LEU A 12 -8.95 7.82 26.56
N ALA A 13 -10.28 7.69 26.49
CA ALA A 13 -10.89 6.39 26.31
C ALA A 13 -10.44 5.78 24.97
N CYS A 14 -10.05 4.51 25.00
CA CYS A 14 -9.58 3.77 23.84
C CYS A 14 -10.65 2.77 23.39
N THR A 15 -10.95 2.79 22.09
CA THR A 15 -11.72 1.74 21.42
C THR A 15 -10.80 1.04 20.44
N THR A 16 -10.74 -0.29 20.52
CA THR A 16 -9.92 -1.12 19.64
C THR A 16 -10.77 -2.07 18.84
N ILE A 17 -10.37 -2.30 17.60
CA ILE A 17 -10.94 -3.34 16.73
C ILE A 17 -9.82 -4.15 16.08
N GLU A 18 -10.09 -5.40 15.78
CA GLU A 18 -9.19 -6.25 14.99
C GLU A 18 -9.48 -6.02 13.50
N LEU A 19 -8.42 -5.77 12.73
CA LEU A 19 -8.53 -5.61 11.28
C LEU A 19 -8.28 -6.93 10.59
N LEU A 20 -9.33 -7.54 10.11
CA LEU A 20 -9.26 -8.70 9.21
C LEU A 20 -9.22 -8.22 7.75
N PRO A 21 -8.44 -8.84 6.88
CA PRO A 21 -7.69 -10.09 7.02
C PRO A 21 -6.23 -9.93 7.44
N TYR A 22 -5.80 -8.78 7.93
CA TYR A 22 -4.39 -8.48 8.21
C TYR A 22 -3.84 -9.15 9.47
N GLY A 23 -4.70 -9.70 10.29
CA GLY A 23 -4.32 -10.44 11.48
C GLY A 23 -5.01 -11.79 11.45
N GLY A 24 -4.26 -12.85 11.55
CA GLY A 24 -4.81 -14.18 11.45
C GLY A 24 -5.88 -14.48 12.45
N SER A 25 -6.88 -15.25 12.02
CA SER A 25 -7.83 -15.86 12.91
C SER A 25 -7.12 -16.74 13.94
N HIS A 26 -7.75 -16.92 15.07
CA HIS A 26 -7.26 -17.60 16.28
C HIS A 26 -6.66 -19.00 16.14
N THR A 27 -6.49 -19.55 14.94
CA THR A 27 -6.14 -20.95 14.73
C THR A 27 -4.71 -21.27 14.33
N SER A 28 -3.91 -20.31 13.88
CA SER A 28 -2.47 -20.53 13.73
C SER A 28 -1.69 -19.21 13.68
N VAL A 29 -1.42 -18.70 14.83
CA VAL A 29 -0.86 -17.38 15.11
C VAL A 29 0.46 -17.09 14.41
N TRP A 30 1.28 -18.12 14.11
CA TRP A 30 2.62 -17.93 13.57
C TRP A 30 2.67 -17.68 12.06
N ALA A 31 1.91 -18.45 11.30
CA ALA A 31 1.98 -18.37 9.84
C ALA A 31 1.39 -17.05 9.29
N LEU A 32 0.41 -16.49 9.98
CA LEU A 32 -0.35 -15.35 9.50
C LEU A 32 0.29 -14.00 9.84
N ALA A 33 0.95 -13.91 10.99
CA ALA A 33 1.71 -12.72 11.36
C ALA A 33 2.87 -12.40 10.39
N CYS A 34 3.36 -13.43 9.68
CA CYS A 34 4.43 -13.28 8.70
C CYS A 34 3.92 -12.94 7.29
N TYR A 35 2.62 -13.13 7.02
CA TYR A 35 2.06 -13.02 5.66
C TYR A 35 0.98 -11.96 5.52
N ALA A 36 0.75 -11.17 6.55
CA ALA A 36 -0.19 -10.07 6.51
C ALA A 36 0.44 -8.82 7.12
N SER A 37 0.24 -7.70 6.46
CA SER A 37 0.71 -6.38 6.93
C SER A 37 -0.34 -5.31 6.67
N VAL A 38 -0.39 -4.30 7.54
CA VAL A 38 -1.00 -3.02 7.21
C VAL A 38 0.13 -2.06 6.91
N ASP A 39 0.17 -1.58 5.67
CA ASP A 39 1.28 -0.79 5.14
C ASP A 39 0.93 0.70 5.06
N GLY A 40 -0.35 1.03 5.13
CA GLY A 40 -0.80 2.42 5.10
C GLY A 40 -2.17 2.64 5.72
N MET A 41 -2.34 3.83 6.29
CA MET A 41 -3.59 4.29 6.87
C MET A 41 -3.86 5.74 6.48
N ALA A 42 -5.11 6.05 6.19
CA ALA A 42 -5.58 7.42 5.97
C ALA A 42 -6.98 7.60 6.57
N VAL A 43 -7.31 8.84 6.89
CA VAL A 43 -8.58 9.18 7.55
C VAL A 43 -9.35 10.19 6.70
N SER A 44 -10.61 9.88 6.40
CA SER A 44 -11.59 10.83 5.88
C SER A 44 -12.37 11.50 7.02
N SER A 45 -13.32 12.38 6.68
CA SER A 45 -14.28 12.89 7.67
C SER A 45 -15.12 11.78 8.33
N ASP A 46 -15.36 10.68 7.61
CA ASP A 46 -16.35 9.67 7.97
C ASP A 46 -15.77 8.29 8.26
N SER A 47 -14.54 8.03 7.84
CA SER A 47 -13.98 6.68 7.88
C SER A 47 -12.46 6.66 8.05
N VAL A 48 -11.96 5.56 8.59
CA VAL A 48 -10.55 5.18 8.54
C VAL A 48 -10.36 4.15 7.44
N LEU A 49 -9.41 4.40 6.56
CA LEU A 49 -9.03 3.51 5.46
C LEU A 49 -7.67 2.90 5.78
N CYS A 50 -7.57 1.58 5.76
CA CYS A 50 -6.33 0.84 5.93
C CYS A 50 -6.07 0.00 4.69
N VAL A 51 -4.84 0.04 4.19
CA VAL A 51 -4.40 -0.76 3.05
C VAL A 51 -3.21 -1.62 3.45
N GLY A 52 -3.18 -2.84 2.95
CA GLY A 52 -2.10 -3.77 3.26
C GLY A 52 -2.23 -5.07 2.51
N THR A 53 -1.33 -6.00 2.80
CA THR A 53 -1.25 -7.29 2.12
C THR A 53 -1.72 -8.42 3.02
N SER A 54 -2.34 -9.42 2.43
CA SER A 54 -2.72 -10.64 3.12
C SER A 54 -2.93 -11.79 2.14
N ILE A 55 -3.07 -12.98 2.68
CA ILE A 55 -3.42 -14.21 1.96
C ILE A 55 -4.91 -14.52 2.16
N ASP A 56 -5.49 -15.19 1.18
CA ASP A 56 -6.86 -15.72 1.29
C ASP A 56 -6.83 -17.10 1.95
N GLN A 57 -6.95 -17.13 3.27
CA GLN A 57 -6.85 -18.35 4.06
C GLN A 57 -7.92 -19.40 3.72
N SER A 58 -9.09 -18.95 3.27
CA SER A 58 -10.18 -19.87 2.92
C SER A 58 -9.83 -20.80 1.75
N LYS A 59 -8.77 -20.50 1.03
CA LYS A 59 -8.32 -21.23 -0.15
C LYS A 59 -7.08 -22.10 0.07
N TYR A 60 -6.44 -22.00 1.24
CA TYR A 60 -5.16 -22.64 1.46
C TYR A 60 -5.13 -23.38 2.79
N ASP A 61 -5.04 -24.70 2.74
CA ASP A 61 -4.92 -25.56 3.92
C ASP A 61 -3.57 -25.36 4.63
N LYS A 62 -2.55 -24.98 3.86
CA LYS A 62 -1.21 -24.69 4.36
C LYS A 62 -0.67 -23.44 3.68
N VAL A 63 -0.22 -22.50 4.49
CA VAL A 63 0.48 -21.31 4.01
C VAL A 63 1.94 -21.64 3.74
N SER A 64 2.45 -21.21 2.60
CA SER A 64 3.85 -21.33 2.21
C SER A 64 4.32 -20.02 1.59
N GLU A 65 5.60 -19.90 1.35
CA GLU A 65 6.20 -18.76 0.62
C GLU A 65 5.61 -18.55 -0.78
N ASN A 66 5.07 -19.63 -1.37
CA ASN A 66 4.41 -19.60 -2.68
C ASN A 66 2.90 -19.27 -2.60
N THR A 67 2.36 -19.02 -1.39
CA THR A 67 0.96 -18.64 -1.25
C THR A 67 0.75 -17.21 -1.76
N PRO A 68 -0.20 -16.97 -2.68
CA PRO A 68 -0.38 -15.64 -3.26
C PRO A 68 -0.79 -14.63 -2.21
N HIS A 69 -0.05 -13.56 -2.13
CA HIS A 69 -0.44 -12.38 -1.37
C HIS A 69 -1.31 -11.48 -2.26
N ASN A 70 -2.32 -10.90 -1.66
CA ASN A 70 -3.17 -9.93 -2.32
C ASN A 70 -3.24 -8.64 -1.50
N LEU A 71 -3.48 -7.55 -2.20
CA LEU A 71 -3.69 -6.25 -1.62
C LEU A 71 -5.15 -6.11 -1.21
N TYR A 72 -5.40 -5.60 0.00
CA TYR A 72 -6.72 -5.36 0.55
C TYR A 72 -6.87 -3.92 1.02
N LEU A 73 -8.09 -3.43 0.95
CA LEU A 73 -8.52 -2.16 1.53
C LEU A 73 -9.62 -2.45 2.56
N SER A 74 -9.38 -2.06 3.80
CA SER A 74 -10.38 -2.05 4.87
C SER A 74 -10.85 -0.65 5.16
N VAL A 75 -12.14 -0.49 5.34
CA VAL A 75 -12.78 0.81 5.65
C VAL A 75 -13.64 0.65 6.90
N THR A 76 -13.30 1.40 7.94
CA THR A 76 -14.01 1.43 9.22
C THR A 76 -14.72 2.76 9.36
N PRO A 77 -16.06 2.80 9.48
CA PRO A 77 -16.80 4.04 9.70
C PRO A 77 -16.46 4.67 11.05
N MET A 78 -16.29 5.97 11.11
CA MET A 78 -16.06 6.69 12.36
C MET A 78 -17.30 6.71 13.26
N SER A 79 -18.50 6.66 12.67
CA SER A 79 -19.79 6.61 13.38
C SER A 79 -20.07 5.27 14.05
N ASP A 80 -19.52 4.18 13.51
CA ASP A 80 -19.59 2.82 14.07
C ASP A 80 -18.20 2.18 13.96
N PHE A 81 -17.37 2.50 14.96
CA PHE A 81 -15.99 2.00 15.00
C PHE A 81 -15.99 0.57 15.57
N SER A 82 -16.42 -0.37 14.74
CA SER A 82 -16.53 -1.79 15.09
C SER A 82 -16.04 -2.71 13.96
N GLU A 83 -15.67 -3.93 14.32
CA GLU A 83 -15.33 -4.97 13.34
C GLU A 83 -16.49 -5.28 12.40
N LYS A 84 -17.70 -5.30 12.96
CA LYS A 84 -18.93 -5.60 12.20
C LYS A 84 -19.24 -4.55 11.14
N ALA A 85 -18.93 -3.30 11.40
CA ALA A 85 -19.13 -2.20 10.46
C ALA A 85 -17.97 -2.02 9.49
N THR A 86 -16.83 -2.62 9.79
CA THR A 86 -15.65 -2.59 8.91
C THR A 86 -15.91 -3.43 7.67
N THR A 87 -15.72 -2.80 6.52
CA THR A 87 -15.78 -3.49 5.22
C THR A 87 -14.38 -3.72 4.69
N THR A 88 -14.15 -4.91 4.14
CA THR A 88 -12.86 -5.24 3.53
C THR A 88 -13.08 -5.75 2.12
N ARG A 89 -12.27 -5.23 1.18
CA ARG A 89 -12.28 -5.69 -0.19
C ARG A 89 -10.86 -5.95 -0.70
N LYS A 90 -10.76 -6.93 -1.56
CA LYS A 90 -9.55 -7.29 -2.27
C LYS A 90 -9.35 -6.33 -3.45
N LEU A 91 -8.16 -5.78 -3.59
CA LEU A 91 -7.79 -4.87 -4.68
C LEU A 91 -7.08 -5.59 -5.83
N THR A 92 -6.34 -6.66 -5.54
CA THR A 92 -5.65 -7.49 -6.54
C THR A 92 -6.16 -8.93 -6.48
N ASN A 93 -5.91 -9.73 -7.51
CA ASN A 93 -6.38 -11.11 -7.56
C ASN A 93 -5.28 -12.05 -8.08
N PHE A 94 -4.17 -12.11 -7.37
CA PHE A 94 -3.13 -13.07 -7.69
C PHE A 94 -3.55 -14.47 -7.28
N THR A 95 -3.29 -15.44 -8.15
CA THR A 95 -3.67 -16.84 -7.99
C THR A 95 -2.48 -17.79 -7.94
N GLY A 96 -1.26 -17.28 -8.17
CA GLY A 96 0.00 -18.05 -8.17
C GLY A 96 1.08 -17.36 -7.37
N GLY A 97 2.04 -18.13 -6.90
CA GLY A 97 3.25 -17.62 -6.24
C GLY A 97 4.15 -16.83 -7.20
N GLY A 98 5.19 -16.19 -6.66
CA GLY A 98 6.19 -15.47 -7.45
C GLY A 98 5.86 -14.00 -7.72
N LYS A 99 4.68 -13.50 -7.40
CA LYS A 99 4.38 -12.07 -7.36
C LYS A 99 4.32 -11.58 -5.92
N SER A 100 4.94 -10.45 -5.66
CA SER A 100 4.96 -9.79 -4.37
C SER A 100 4.75 -8.28 -4.53
N PHE A 101 4.53 -7.61 -3.41
CA PHE A 101 4.29 -6.18 -3.35
C PHE A 101 5.41 -5.49 -2.57
N ALA A 102 5.70 -4.27 -2.95
CA ALA A 102 6.52 -3.35 -2.19
C ALA A 102 5.87 -1.99 -2.13
N GLY A 103 6.23 -1.22 -1.10
CA GLY A 103 5.90 0.19 -1.01
C GLY A 103 4.41 0.51 -1.03
N VAL A 104 3.56 -0.38 -0.51
CA VAL A 104 2.12 -0.13 -0.45
C VAL A 104 1.84 1.12 0.36
N LYS A 105 1.11 2.06 -0.22
CA LYS A 105 0.79 3.35 0.42
C LYS A 105 -0.65 3.76 0.14
N ILE A 106 -1.21 4.52 1.07
CA ILE A 106 -2.44 5.28 0.84
C ILE A 106 -2.16 6.76 1.09
N THR A 107 -2.51 7.61 0.14
CA THR A 107 -2.29 9.04 0.19
C THR A 107 -3.63 9.77 0.12
N LYS A 108 -3.96 10.52 1.17
CA LYS A 108 -5.16 11.36 1.19
C LYS A 108 -4.95 12.58 0.30
N ILE A 109 -5.79 12.76 -0.70
CA ILE A 109 -5.84 13.94 -1.56
C ILE A 109 -6.83 14.96 -0.98
N ASN A 110 -8.01 14.48 -0.64
CA ASN A 110 -9.03 15.18 0.15
C ASN A 110 -9.96 14.14 0.81
N ASP A 111 -11.02 14.58 1.50
CA ASP A 111 -11.92 13.67 2.22
C ASP A 111 -12.68 12.69 1.31
N ASN A 112 -12.81 13.01 0.03
CA ASN A 112 -13.52 12.20 -0.94
C ASN A 112 -12.60 11.55 -1.98
N ARG A 113 -11.28 11.67 -1.83
CA ARG A 113 -10.34 11.10 -2.78
C ARG A 113 -9.02 10.70 -2.13
N PHE A 114 -8.67 9.43 -2.31
CA PHE A 114 -7.44 8.83 -1.83
C PHE A 114 -6.78 8.08 -2.99
N MET A 115 -5.45 8.12 -3.06
CA MET A 115 -4.67 7.29 -3.96
C MET A 115 -4.10 6.11 -3.18
N ILE A 116 -4.37 4.91 -3.66
CA ILE A 116 -3.68 3.70 -3.20
C ILE A 116 -2.64 3.36 -4.26
N SER A 117 -1.40 3.15 -3.84
CA SER A 117 -0.29 2.83 -4.73
C SER A 117 0.56 1.69 -4.19
N TRP A 118 1.13 0.90 -5.09
CA TRP A 118 2.00 -0.23 -4.79
C TRP A 118 2.91 -0.54 -5.97
N GLU A 119 4.00 -1.21 -5.70
CA GLU A 119 4.84 -1.83 -6.73
C GLU A 119 4.58 -3.32 -6.78
N GLU A 120 4.53 -3.87 -7.98
CA GLU A 120 4.57 -5.30 -8.22
C GLU A 120 5.97 -5.70 -8.66
N TYR A 121 6.49 -6.75 -8.06
CA TYR A 121 7.69 -7.40 -8.52
C TYR A 121 7.48 -8.91 -8.58
N VAL A 122 8.19 -9.54 -9.48
CA VAL A 122 8.24 -10.99 -9.59
C VAL A 122 9.46 -11.45 -8.81
N SER A 123 9.25 -12.24 -7.77
CA SER A 123 10.36 -12.93 -7.12
C SER A 123 10.85 -14.04 -8.07
N ASP A 124 11.99 -13.83 -8.67
CA ASP A 124 12.63 -14.85 -9.49
C ASP A 124 13.44 -15.77 -8.55
N ASP A 125 12.82 -16.86 -8.11
CA ASP A 125 13.46 -17.87 -7.25
C ASP A 125 14.74 -18.47 -7.86
N ASN A 126 14.96 -18.28 -9.17
CA ASN A 126 16.17 -18.71 -9.86
C ASN A 126 17.33 -17.70 -9.75
N LYS A 127 17.08 -16.48 -9.29
CA LYS A 127 18.13 -15.48 -9.03
C LYS A 127 18.57 -15.47 -7.57
N LYS A 128 19.09 -16.58 -7.08
CA LYS A 128 19.69 -16.70 -5.73
C LYS A 128 20.90 -15.77 -5.47
N ASN A 129 21.25 -14.88 -6.40
CA ASN A 129 22.41 -13.99 -6.32
C ASN A 129 22.12 -12.54 -6.72
N SER A 130 20.88 -12.09 -6.79
CA SER A 130 20.66 -10.64 -6.85
C SER A 130 21.00 -10.05 -5.49
N SER A 131 22.15 -9.39 -5.41
CA SER A 131 22.47 -8.58 -4.24
C SER A 131 21.33 -7.61 -3.99
N ALA A 132 20.99 -7.39 -2.72
CA ALA A 132 19.97 -6.44 -2.27
C ALA A 132 20.18 -4.98 -2.79
N ASN A 133 21.18 -4.78 -3.63
CA ASN A 133 21.59 -3.52 -4.24
C ASN A 133 21.27 -3.42 -5.73
N ASP A 134 20.60 -4.42 -6.32
CA ASP A 134 20.13 -4.24 -7.70
C ASP A 134 18.91 -3.32 -7.65
N PRO A 135 19.02 -2.04 -8.08
CA PRO A 135 17.88 -1.14 -8.04
C PRO A 135 16.80 -1.81 -8.89
N LEU A 136 15.57 -1.80 -8.39
CA LEU A 136 14.36 -2.32 -9.01
C LEU A 136 14.22 -1.79 -10.45
N SER A 137 15.06 -2.28 -11.35
CA SER A 137 15.21 -1.78 -12.73
C SER A 137 13.98 -2.06 -13.60
N SER A 138 12.98 -2.74 -13.04
CA SER A 138 11.76 -3.12 -13.74
C SER A 138 10.51 -3.01 -12.86
N SER A 139 10.54 -2.25 -11.76
CA SER A 139 9.35 -2.07 -10.95
C SER A 139 8.30 -1.24 -11.70
N THR A 140 7.09 -1.74 -11.67
CA THR A 140 5.92 -1.03 -12.18
C THR A 140 5.13 -0.51 -10.99
N LEU A 141 4.98 0.80 -10.93
CA LEU A 141 4.07 1.43 -9.99
C LEU A 141 2.64 1.24 -10.48
N HIS A 142 1.83 0.64 -9.65
CA HIS A 142 0.40 0.51 -9.79
C HIS A 142 -0.30 1.51 -8.87
N TYR A 143 -1.40 2.10 -9.30
CA TYR A 143 -2.20 2.97 -8.45
C TYR A 143 -3.63 3.08 -8.94
N LEU A 144 -4.52 3.36 -7.98
CA LEU A 144 -5.93 3.64 -8.24
C LEU A 144 -6.45 4.69 -7.25
N PHE A 145 -7.58 5.28 -7.58
CA PHE A 145 -8.26 6.23 -6.71
C PHE A 145 -9.53 5.63 -6.12
N VAL A 146 -9.74 5.93 -4.83
CA VAL A 146 -10.95 5.56 -4.08
C VAL A 146 -11.53 6.78 -3.39
N ASP A 147 -12.82 6.74 -3.08
CA ASP A 147 -13.45 7.74 -2.21
C ASP A 147 -13.24 7.43 -0.72
N GLY A 148 -13.71 8.31 0.16
CA GLY A 148 -13.61 8.16 1.62
C GLY A 148 -14.35 6.94 2.18
N LYS A 149 -15.17 6.26 1.39
CA LYS A 149 -15.85 5.00 1.73
C LYS A 149 -15.22 3.80 1.05
N GLY A 150 -14.08 3.97 0.40
CA GLY A 150 -13.33 2.91 -0.26
C GLY A 150 -13.89 2.49 -1.62
N LYS A 151 -14.89 3.17 -2.18
CA LYS A 151 -15.40 2.88 -3.52
C LYS A 151 -14.39 3.35 -4.58
N SER A 152 -14.14 2.52 -5.59
CA SER A 152 -13.25 2.92 -6.69
C SER A 152 -13.80 4.10 -7.48
N LEU A 153 -12.97 5.10 -7.65
CA LEU A 153 -13.20 6.29 -8.48
C LEU A 153 -12.52 6.16 -9.85
N SER A 154 -11.60 5.22 -9.99
CA SER A 154 -10.91 4.94 -11.26
C SER A 154 -10.70 3.44 -11.44
N LYS A 155 -10.33 3.07 -12.67
CA LYS A 155 -9.59 1.84 -12.91
C LYS A 155 -8.16 1.95 -12.35
N GLU A 156 -7.45 0.85 -12.33
CA GLU A 156 -6.03 0.82 -12.05
C GLU A 156 -5.23 1.49 -13.17
N PHE A 157 -4.21 2.24 -12.79
CA PHE A 157 -3.21 2.83 -13.67
C PHE A 157 -1.86 2.20 -13.36
N THR A 158 -0.98 2.21 -14.36
CA THR A 158 0.40 1.76 -14.22
C THR A 158 1.36 2.77 -14.82
N THR A 159 2.57 2.85 -14.25
CA THR A 159 3.65 3.65 -14.80
C THR A 159 5.00 3.03 -14.43
N ALA A 160 5.98 3.16 -15.33
CA ALA A 160 7.34 2.73 -15.06
C ALA A 160 8.02 3.73 -14.11
N ALA A 161 7.86 3.51 -12.83
CA ALA A 161 8.44 4.35 -11.78
C ALA A 161 8.64 3.50 -10.52
N PRO A 162 9.75 3.64 -9.81
CA PRO A 162 9.89 3.10 -8.46
C PRO A 162 9.07 3.94 -7.50
N ILE A 163 8.57 3.32 -6.44
CA ILE A 163 7.97 4.06 -5.33
C ILE A 163 9.07 4.51 -4.35
N SER A 164 8.87 5.65 -3.73
CA SER A 164 9.75 6.12 -2.65
C SER A 164 9.40 5.45 -1.32
N ASP A 165 10.37 5.27 -0.45
CA ASP A 165 10.11 4.89 0.96
C ASP A 165 9.33 5.98 1.70
N CYS A 166 9.47 7.23 1.27
CA CYS A 166 8.75 8.36 1.85
C CYS A 166 7.28 8.36 1.46
N GLN A 167 6.42 8.82 2.36
CA GLN A 167 5.02 9.05 2.07
C GLN A 167 4.90 10.14 0.99
N PRO A 168 4.13 9.91 -0.09
CA PRO A 168 3.84 10.93 -1.08
C PRO A 168 3.14 12.14 -0.46
N VAL A 169 3.38 13.32 -1.00
CA VAL A 169 2.71 14.55 -0.60
C VAL A 169 1.71 15.00 -1.66
N VAL A 170 0.73 15.78 -1.25
CA VAL A 170 -0.27 16.33 -2.17
C VAL A 170 -0.03 17.81 -2.35
N LYS A 171 0.03 18.25 -3.62
CA LYS A 171 0.12 19.65 -4.00
C LYS A 171 -0.72 19.89 -5.26
N ASP A 172 -1.60 20.87 -5.21
CA ASP A 172 -2.42 21.31 -6.36
C ASP A 172 -3.14 20.13 -7.06
N SER A 173 -3.84 19.29 -6.28
CA SER A 173 -4.52 18.05 -6.74
C SER A 173 -3.61 17.04 -7.43
N ARG A 174 -2.32 17.08 -7.15
CA ARG A 174 -1.32 16.12 -7.64
C ARG A 174 -0.68 15.40 -6.47
N VAL A 175 -0.49 14.11 -6.62
CA VAL A 175 0.32 13.31 -5.70
C VAL A 175 1.76 13.35 -6.18
N VAL A 176 2.65 13.84 -5.33
CA VAL A 176 4.05 14.07 -5.67
C VAL A 176 4.94 13.25 -4.76
N TYR A 177 5.90 12.58 -5.33
CA TYR A 177 6.96 11.88 -4.62
C TYR A 177 8.26 11.91 -5.42
N TYR A 178 9.35 11.50 -4.81
CA TYR A 178 10.62 11.38 -5.49
C TYR A 178 11.23 10.00 -5.29
N ALA A 179 12.06 9.59 -6.22
CA ALA A 179 12.95 8.46 -6.09
C ALA A 179 14.33 8.85 -6.60
N SER A 180 15.36 8.37 -5.94
CA SER A 180 16.75 8.65 -6.30
C SER A 180 17.48 7.38 -6.70
N ASN A 181 18.42 7.53 -7.58
CA ASN A 181 19.51 6.60 -7.76
C ASN A 181 20.84 7.37 -7.67
N SER A 182 21.97 6.70 -7.77
CA SER A 182 23.29 7.26 -7.45
C SER A 182 23.55 8.69 -7.99
N ASN A 183 23.03 9.04 -9.17
CA ASN A 183 23.35 10.29 -9.86
C ASN A 183 22.11 11.09 -10.29
N THR A 184 20.91 10.62 -9.97
CA THR A 184 19.68 11.31 -10.39
C THR A 184 18.65 11.36 -9.27
N LEU A 185 17.93 12.46 -9.25
CA LEU A 185 16.74 12.65 -8.43
C LEU A 185 15.55 12.80 -9.39
N ASN A 186 14.64 11.85 -9.32
CA ASN A 186 13.44 11.82 -10.15
C ASN A 186 12.24 12.25 -9.33
N PHE A 187 11.57 13.31 -9.73
CA PHE A 187 10.28 13.70 -9.17
C PHE A 187 9.17 13.15 -10.06
N TYR A 188 8.24 12.49 -9.43
CA TYR A 188 7.03 11.98 -10.06
C TYR A 188 5.83 12.78 -9.58
N SER A 189 4.89 13.04 -10.47
CA SER A 189 3.70 13.81 -10.19
C SER A 189 2.51 13.18 -10.87
N ILE A 190 1.56 12.66 -10.10
CA ILE A 190 0.36 11.97 -10.57
C ILE A 190 -0.82 12.92 -10.42
N ASN A 191 -1.47 13.24 -11.53
CA ASN A 191 -2.69 14.03 -11.52
C ASN A 191 -3.85 13.21 -10.95
N SER A 192 -4.50 13.71 -9.91
CA SER A 192 -5.56 12.96 -9.23
C SER A 192 -6.85 12.81 -10.03
N ASP A 193 -7.10 13.67 -11.02
CA ASP A 193 -8.36 13.68 -11.75
C ASP A 193 -8.36 12.68 -12.91
N ASN A 194 -7.23 12.55 -13.59
CA ASN A 194 -7.11 11.69 -14.78
C ASN A 194 -6.09 10.58 -14.67
N GLY A 195 -5.35 10.52 -13.55
CA GLY A 195 -4.33 9.50 -13.30
C GLY A 195 -3.06 9.64 -14.15
N LYS A 196 -2.87 10.75 -14.87
CA LYS A 196 -1.67 10.94 -15.68
C LYS A 196 -0.45 11.15 -14.78
N ALA A 197 0.60 10.35 -15.00
CA ALA A 197 1.88 10.48 -14.35
C ALA A 197 2.85 11.28 -15.24
N ASP A 198 3.54 12.24 -14.61
CA ASP A 198 4.62 13.00 -15.23
C ASP A 198 5.90 12.81 -14.42
N LYS A 199 7.06 12.85 -15.07
CA LYS A 199 8.37 12.69 -14.45
C LYS A 199 9.26 13.89 -14.78
N LYS A 200 10.00 14.40 -13.78
CA LYS A 200 11.07 15.38 -13.96
C LYS A 200 12.36 14.84 -13.32
N THR A 201 13.43 14.80 -14.09
CA THR A 201 14.72 14.27 -13.65
C THR A 201 15.70 15.42 -13.43
N TYR A 202 16.42 15.37 -12.32
CA TYR A 202 17.55 16.25 -12.02
C TYR A 202 18.81 15.37 -11.87
N HIS A 203 19.90 15.83 -12.45
CA HIS A 203 21.20 15.21 -12.25
C HIS A 203 21.85 15.80 -11.00
N ILE A 204 22.29 14.96 -10.12
CA ILE A 204 23.06 15.36 -8.94
C ILE A 204 24.52 15.41 -9.39
N ALA A 205 25.11 16.58 -9.34
CA ALA A 205 26.55 16.73 -9.57
C ALA A 205 27.26 15.95 -8.45
N GLY A 206 27.95 14.87 -8.80
CA GLY A 206 28.86 14.22 -7.88
C GLY A 206 30.05 15.15 -7.67
N ASP A 207 30.35 15.54 -6.42
CA ASP A 207 31.68 16.04 -6.10
C ASP A 207 32.66 14.90 -6.39
N ASN A 208 33.45 15.06 -7.45
CA ASN A 208 34.63 14.26 -7.64
C ASN A 208 35.57 14.63 -6.47
N ALA A 209 35.41 13.93 -5.34
CA ALA A 209 36.41 13.94 -4.28
C ALA A 209 37.67 13.31 -4.89
N THR A 210 38.60 14.16 -5.28
CA THR A 210 39.98 13.83 -5.63
C THR A 210 40.73 13.40 -4.38
#